data_f05648c64c3e2219fd8994b235621d74
#
_entry.id   f05648c64c3e2219fd8994b235621d74
#
_cell.length_a   1.000
_cell.length_b   1.000
_cell.length_c   1.000
_cell.angle_alpha   90.00
_cell.angle_beta   90.00
_cell.angle_gamma   90.00
#
_symmetry.space_group_name_H-M   'P 1'
#
loop_
_entity.id
_entity.type
_entity.pdbx_description
1 polymer ?
#
loop_
_entity_poly.entity_id
_entity_poly.type
_entity_poly.pdbx_seq_one_letter_code
_entity_poly.pdbx_strand_id
1 'polypeptide(L)'
;METVANFIHGECVTGSGQRVQAIFNPATGEQIRQVVMSTAQETEQAIAAAQQAFPAWARHAPLKRARVMFRFKALLEENMDRLARLISEEHGKVFSDAVGELTRGLEVVEFACGIPHLQKGEHSANVGTGVDSHSLMQPLGVCAGITPFNFPAMVPMWMFPIALATGNTFVLKPSEKDPSLALALAQLLKEAGLPDGVFNVVQGDKESVDVLLTDPRVQAVSFVGSTPIAEYIYQTASAHGKRCQALGGAKNHCILMPDADMEMATNAIMGAAYGAAGERCMALSVVLAVGDNTADDLCARLEKQIAALHVGPGLDQSPENEMGPLISSAHRSKVLGYIDSGEAQGATLRVDGRGFNVKGHEQGYFVGPTLFDNVTPEMTIYKEEIFGPVLSVVRVADYASAVDLINRHEYGNGSAIFTRDGGCARRFCEEVQAGMVGVNVPIPVPMAFHSFGGWKRSIFGALNVHGSDGVRFYTRMKTITARWPEMQQETGAAFSMPTLG
;
A
#
# COMPACT_ATOMS: atom_id res chain seq x y z
N MET A 1 23.70 -18.96 8.73
CA MET A 1 22.39 -18.37 8.45
C MET A 1 22.61 -16.94 8.00
N GLU A 2 22.02 -16.54 6.88
CA GLU A 2 22.16 -15.20 6.32
C GLU A 2 21.45 -14.18 7.23
N THR A 3 22.12 -13.03 7.47
CA THR A 3 21.54 -11.92 8.25
C THR A 3 21.28 -10.75 7.33
N VAL A 4 20.02 -10.31 7.27
CA VAL A 4 19.60 -9.14 6.47
C VAL A 4 20.12 -7.88 7.14
N ALA A 5 20.87 -7.08 6.37
CA ALA A 5 21.53 -5.86 6.84
C ALA A 5 20.62 -4.62 6.73
N ASN A 6 21.03 -3.52 7.35
CA ASN A 6 20.60 -2.18 7.01
C ASN A 6 21.31 -1.73 5.71
N PHE A 7 20.75 -0.72 5.03
CA PHE A 7 21.41 -0.04 3.94
C PHE A 7 21.51 1.46 4.29
N ILE A 8 22.69 1.89 4.70
CA ILE A 8 22.90 3.27 5.20
C ILE A 8 24.05 3.90 4.44
N HIS A 9 23.84 5.10 3.92
CA HIS A 9 24.86 5.86 3.19
C HIS A 9 25.50 5.06 2.04
N GLY A 10 24.65 4.30 1.30
CA GLY A 10 25.10 3.51 0.15
C GLY A 10 25.76 2.16 0.49
N GLU A 11 25.86 1.78 1.76
CA GLU A 11 26.54 0.56 2.21
C GLU A 11 25.59 -0.36 2.99
N CYS A 12 25.81 -1.68 2.83
CA CYS A 12 25.17 -2.68 3.67
C CYS A 12 25.87 -2.73 5.03
N VAL A 13 25.13 -2.43 6.10
CA VAL A 13 25.66 -2.37 7.47
C VAL A 13 24.88 -3.38 8.32
N THR A 14 25.60 -4.36 8.88
CA THR A 14 24.99 -5.31 9.82
C THR A 14 24.54 -4.56 11.07
N GLY A 15 23.29 -4.78 11.50
CA GLY A 15 22.76 -4.19 12.72
C GLY A 15 23.56 -4.61 13.95
N SER A 16 23.71 -3.71 14.91
CA SER A 16 24.42 -3.92 16.19
C SER A 16 23.46 -4.24 17.34
N GLY A 17 22.15 -4.21 17.09
CA GLY A 17 21.13 -4.53 18.10
C GLY A 17 21.24 -5.96 18.61
N GLN A 18 20.81 -6.19 19.85
CA GLN A 18 20.82 -7.54 20.47
C GLN A 18 19.57 -8.36 20.12
N ARG A 19 18.50 -7.70 19.63
CA ARG A 19 17.26 -8.36 19.26
C ARG A 19 17.33 -8.83 17.81
N VAL A 20 16.99 -10.11 17.61
CA VAL A 20 16.99 -10.77 16.29
C VAL A 20 15.59 -11.31 16.01
N GLN A 21 15.10 -11.07 14.80
CA GLN A 21 13.87 -11.66 14.28
C GLN A 21 14.21 -12.72 13.24
N ALA A 22 13.64 -13.91 13.41
CA ALA A 22 13.73 -14.97 12.42
C ALA A 22 12.84 -14.68 11.22
N ILE A 23 13.33 -14.98 10.03
CA ILE A 23 12.60 -14.91 8.76
C ILE A 23 12.36 -16.35 8.29
N PHE A 24 11.09 -16.66 8.05
CA PHE A 24 10.67 -18.01 7.69
C PHE A 24 10.26 -18.09 6.22
N ASN A 25 10.43 -19.26 5.62
CA ASN A 25 9.69 -19.59 4.41
C ASN A 25 8.30 -20.11 4.83
N PRO A 26 7.22 -19.37 4.53
CA PRO A 26 5.89 -19.75 4.99
C PRO A 26 5.37 -21.08 4.43
N ALA A 27 5.89 -21.53 3.28
CA ALA A 27 5.49 -22.79 2.67
C ALA A 27 6.08 -24.01 3.38
N THR A 28 7.24 -23.86 4.03
CA THR A 28 7.90 -24.97 4.74
C THR A 28 7.87 -24.84 6.26
N GLY A 29 7.65 -23.60 6.76
CA GLY A 29 7.79 -23.26 8.17
C GLY A 29 9.25 -23.21 8.67
N GLU A 30 10.23 -23.33 7.77
CA GLU A 30 11.65 -23.31 8.10
C GLU A 30 12.18 -21.88 8.18
N GLN A 31 13.06 -21.63 9.14
CA GLN A 31 13.80 -20.38 9.19
C GLN A 31 14.86 -20.34 8.08
N ILE A 32 14.76 -19.37 7.17
CA ILE A 32 15.69 -19.22 6.03
C ILE A 32 16.73 -18.13 6.25
N ARG A 33 16.35 -17.05 6.94
CA ARG A 33 17.20 -15.88 7.25
C ARG A 33 16.90 -15.36 8.65
N GLN A 34 17.61 -14.31 9.02
CA GLN A 34 17.32 -13.53 10.21
C GLN A 34 17.61 -12.05 9.96
N VAL A 35 17.01 -11.17 10.75
CA VAL A 35 17.28 -9.74 10.72
C VAL A 35 17.57 -9.24 12.13
N VAL A 36 18.60 -8.40 12.27
CA VAL A 36 18.91 -7.71 13.54
C VAL A 36 18.05 -6.46 13.63
N MET A 37 17.27 -6.32 14.71
CA MET A 37 16.46 -5.13 14.95
C MET A 37 17.37 -3.96 15.30
N SER A 38 17.30 -2.90 14.48
CA SER A 38 18.10 -1.70 14.68
C SER A 38 17.75 -1.00 15.98
N THR A 39 18.77 -0.44 16.60
CA THR A 39 18.65 0.45 17.74
C THR A 39 18.16 1.83 17.31
N ALA A 40 17.72 2.64 18.27
CA ALA A 40 17.41 4.05 18.02
C ALA A 40 18.59 4.79 17.36
N GLN A 41 19.82 4.55 17.83
CA GLN A 41 21.02 5.18 17.29
C GLN A 41 21.26 4.82 15.80
N GLU A 42 21.04 3.58 15.38
CA GLU A 42 21.20 3.19 13.98
C GLU A 42 20.14 3.84 13.09
N THR A 43 18.92 3.99 13.60
CA THR A 43 17.86 4.73 12.90
C THR A 43 18.22 6.22 12.76
N GLU A 44 18.76 6.83 13.82
CA GLU A 44 19.27 8.20 13.79
C GLU A 44 20.45 8.39 12.81
N GLN A 45 21.33 7.39 12.66
CA GLN A 45 22.40 7.39 11.67
C GLN A 45 21.86 7.40 10.23
N ALA A 46 20.83 6.60 9.93
CA ALA A 46 20.17 6.61 8.62
C ALA A 46 19.50 7.97 8.33
N ILE A 47 18.84 8.58 9.33
CA ILE A 47 18.27 9.92 9.22
C ILE A 47 19.38 10.96 8.97
N ALA A 48 20.51 10.84 9.67
CA ALA A 48 21.66 11.74 9.51
C ALA A 48 22.28 11.64 8.10
N ALA A 49 22.43 10.41 7.57
CA ALA A 49 22.88 10.18 6.20
C ALA A 49 21.93 10.83 5.18
N ALA A 50 20.62 10.64 5.36
CA ALA A 50 19.59 11.26 4.53
C ALA A 50 19.64 12.80 4.60
N GLN A 51 19.78 13.36 5.80
CA GLN A 51 19.89 14.81 6.01
C GLN A 51 21.13 15.40 5.34
N GLN A 52 22.25 14.71 5.42
CA GLN A 52 23.52 15.13 4.78
C GLN A 52 23.41 15.13 3.26
N ALA A 53 22.79 14.11 2.67
CA ALA A 53 22.62 13.98 1.21
C ALA A 53 21.59 14.96 0.63
N PHE A 54 20.59 15.39 1.41
CA PHE A 54 19.46 16.18 0.95
C PHE A 54 19.83 17.46 0.19
N PRO A 55 20.70 18.37 0.67
CA PRO A 55 20.95 19.64 0.00
C PRO A 55 21.54 19.49 -1.40
N ALA A 56 22.37 18.49 -1.62
CA ALA A 56 22.96 18.20 -2.93
C ALA A 56 21.90 17.59 -3.87
N TRP A 57 21.14 16.60 -3.39
CA TRP A 57 20.09 15.95 -4.18
C TRP A 57 18.96 16.91 -4.56
N ALA A 58 18.50 17.74 -3.64
CA ALA A 58 17.44 18.73 -3.88
C ALA A 58 17.82 19.76 -4.96
N ARG A 59 19.12 20.10 -5.08
CA ARG A 59 19.63 21.02 -6.11
C ARG A 59 19.81 20.39 -7.50
N HIS A 60 19.76 19.05 -7.61
CA HIS A 60 19.79 18.41 -8.92
C HIS A 60 18.61 18.85 -9.76
N ALA A 61 18.84 19.15 -11.03
CA ALA A 61 17.75 19.44 -11.97
C ALA A 61 16.75 18.28 -11.99
N PRO A 62 15.42 18.55 -12.04
CA PRO A 62 14.40 17.50 -12.03
C PRO A 62 14.63 16.40 -13.06
N LEU A 63 15.10 16.75 -14.27
CA LEU A 63 15.42 15.78 -15.31
C LEU A 63 16.61 14.85 -14.92
N LYS A 64 17.61 15.34 -14.17
CA LYS A 64 18.70 14.49 -13.68
C LYS A 64 18.18 13.44 -12.67
N ARG A 65 17.27 13.84 -11.78
CA ARG A 65 16.63 12.92 -10.85
C ARG A 65 15.75 11.89 -11.57
N ALA A 66 14.97 12.34 -12.56
CA ALA A 66 14.15 11.45 -13.39
C ALA A 66 15.01 10.40 -14.13
N ARG A 67 16.21 10.76 -14.62
CA ARG A 67 17.11 9.80 -15.28
C ARG A 67 17.57 8.66 -14.36
N VAL A 68 17.69 8.90 -13.07
CA VAL A 68 17.93 7.81 -12.09
C VAL A 68 16.71 6.87 -12.03
N MET A 69 15.48 7.42 -12.02
CA MET A 69 14.26 6.61 -12.05
C MET A 69 14.13 5.81 -13.33
N PHE A 70 14.48 6.35 -14.50
CA PHE A 70 14.49 5.59 -15.75
C PHE A 70 15.48 4.41 -15.71
N ARG A 71 16.69 4.59 -15.16
CA ARG A 71 17.64 3.49 -15.00
C ARG A 71 17.16 2.46 -13.98
N PHE A 72 16.60 2.94 -12.86
CA PHE A 72 16.02 2.06 -11.85
C PHE A 72 14.88 1.21 -12.41
N LYS A 73 14.02 1.81 -13.25
CA LYS A 73 12.97 1.07 -13.99
C LYS A 73 13.57 -0.07 -14.83
N ALA A 74 14.57 0.22 -15.63
CA ALA A 74 15.23 -0.79 -16.47
C ALA A 74 15.84 -1.93 -15.62
N LEU A 75 16.51 -1.59 -14.53
CA LEU A 75 17.09 -2.58 -13.60
C LEU A 75 16.01 -3.43 -12.91
N LEU A 76 14.83 -2.87 -12.59
CA LEU A 76 13.70 -3.64 -12.08
C LEU A 76 13.21 -4.66 -13.10
N GLU A 77 13.05 -4.26 -14.37
CA GLU A 77 12.63 -5.12 -15.47
C GLU A 77 13.62 -6.27 -15.70
N GLU A 78 14.93 -5.98 -15.72
CA GLU A 78 15.99 -6.97 -15.87
C GLU A 78 16.07 -7.96 -14.68
N ASN A 79 15.65 -7.55 -13.48
CA ASN A 79 15.71 -8.35 -12.27
C ASN A 79 14.35 -8.93 -11.83
N MET A 80 13.29 -8.80 -12.64
CA MET A 80 11.92 -9.14 -12.29
C MET A 80 11.80 -10.56 -11.69
N ASP A 81 12.34 -11.56 -12.38
CA ASP A 81 12.27 -12.97 -11.96
C ASP A 81 12.98 -13.20 -10.60
N ARG A 82 14.18 -12.63 -10.41
CA ARG A 82 14.93 -12.73 -9.15
C ARG A 82 14.20 -12.10 -7.98
N LEU A 83 13.62 -10.91 -8.20
CA LEU A 83 12.87 -10.19 -7.17
C LEU A 83 11.57 -10.89 -6.82
N ALA A 84 10.85 -11.43 -7.82
CA ALA A 84 9.62 -12.19 -7.60
C ALA A 84 9.87 -13.47 -6.80
N ARG A 85 10.96 -14.20 -7.09
CA ARG A 85 11.36 -15.37 -6.30
C ARG A 85 11.65 -15.01 -4.84
N LEU A 86 12.35 -13.91 -4.60
CA LEU A 86 12.65 -13.42 -3.26
C LEU A 86 11.37 -13.10 -2.47
N ILE A 87 10.39 -12.47 -3.12
CA ILE A 87 9.06 -12.22 -2.53
C ILE A 87 8.37 -13.55 -2.18
N SER A 88 8.27 -14.47 -3.13
CA SER A 88 7.60 -15.75 -2.91
C SER A 88 8.28 -16.57 -1.80
N GLU A 89 9.60 -16.48 -1.67
CA GLU A 89 10.36 -17.20 -0.66
C GLU A 89 10.09 -16.69 0.77
N GLU A 90 10.02 -15.37 0.98
CA GLU A 90 9.83 -14.77 2.31
C GLU A 90 8.34 -14.52 2.65
N HIS A 91 7.50 -14.23 1.66
CA HIS A 91 6.07 -13.98 1.86
C HIS A 91 5.22 -15.25 1.70
N GLY A 92 5.60 -16.15 0.79
CA GLY A 92 4.81 -17.34 0.47
C GLY A 92 3.81 -17.19 -0.67
N LYS A 93 3.52 -15.98 -1.17
CA LYS A 93 2.60 -15.79 -2.32
C LYS A 93 3.11 -16.49 -3.57
N VAL A 94 2.19 -16.87 -4.46
CA VAL A 94 2.53 -17.53 -5.72
C VAL A 94 3.37 -16.60 -6.61
N PHE A 95 4.22 -17.20 -7.44
CA PHE A 95 5.19 -16.47 -8.24
C PHE A 95 4.55 -15.44 -9.18
N SER A 96 3.44 -15.83 -9.84
CA SER A 96 2.69 -14.91 -10.72
C SER A 96 2.14 -13.68 -9.98
N ASP A 97 1.71 -13.84 -8.72
CA ASP A 97 1.25 -12.72 -7.88
C ASP A 97 2.43 -11.82 -7.46
N ALA A 98 3.60 -12.40 -7.18
CA ALA A 98 4.82 -11.64 -6.91
C ALA A 98 5.28 -10.82 -8.13
N VAL A 99 5.19 -11.38 -9.34
CA VAL A 99 5.43 -10.63 -10.60
C VAL A 99 4.39 -9.52 -10.77
N GLY A 100 3.12 -9.81 -10.50
CA GLY A 100 2.04 -8.81 -10.54
C GLY A 100 2.28 -7.65 -9.58
N GLU A 101 2.71 -7.93 -8.35
CA GLU A 101 3.09 -6.92 -7.35
C GLU A 101 4.22 -6.03 -7.85
N LEU A 102 5.30 -6.61 -8.36
CA LEU A 102 6.44 -5.87 -8.90
C LEU A 102 6.03 -4.99 -10.09
N THR A 103 5.18 -5.51 -10.97
CA THR A 103 4.64 -4.76 -12.12
C THR A 103 3.86 -3.52 -11.65
N ARG A 104 3.00 -3.66 -10.64
CA ARG A 104 2.25 -2.54 -10.08
C ARG A 104 3.15 -1.51 -9.38
N GLY A 105 4.22 -1.94 -8.74
CA GLY A 105 5.24 -1.05 -8.19
C GLY A 105 6.04 -0.33 -9.28
N LEU A 106 6.41 -1.05 -10.34
CA LEU A 106 7.10 -0.51 -11.52
C LEU A 106 6.31 0.63 -12.20
N GLU A 107 4.98 0.50 -12.31
CA GLU A 107 4.12 1.57 -12.86
C GLU A 107 4.25 2.88 -12.09
N VAL A 108 4.46 2.83 -10.76
CA VAL A 108 4.69 4.05 -9.97
C VAL A 108 6.10 4.62 -10.22
N VAL A 109 7.09 3.77 -10.45
CA VAL A 109 8.43 4.22 -10.89
C VAL A 109 8.33 4.90 -12.26
N GLU A 110 7.55 4.37 -13.20
CA GLU A 110 7.27 5.00 -14.50
C GLU A 110 6.59 6.38 -14.33
N PHE A 111 5.59 6.46 -13.46
CA PHE A 111 4.96 7.74 -13.10
C PHE A 111 6.00 8.74 -12.55
N ALA A 112 6.90 8.28 -11.68
CA ALA A 112 7.96 9.10 -11.12
C ALA A 112 8.94 9.63 -12.17
N CYS A 113 9.17 8.91 -13.27
CA CYS A 113 9.95 9.40 -14.43
C CYS A 113 9.34 10.67 -15.05
N GLY A 114 8.01 10.83 -14.98
CA GLY A 114 7.26 11.98 -15.48
C GLY A 114 7.20 13.19 -14.54
N ILE A 115 7.72 13.11 -13.33
CA ILE A 115 7.63 14.17 -12.30
C ILE A 115 8.13 15.54 -12.76
N PRO A 116 9.15 15.69 -13.62
CA PRO A 116 9.51 17.00 -14.15
C PRO A 116 8.37 17.78 -14.80
N HIS A 117 7.36 17.09 -15.34
CA HIS A 117 6.16 17.72 -15.90
C HIS A 117 5.11 18.08 -14.84
N LEU A 118 5.08 17.37 -13.71
CA LEU A 118 4.13 17.55 -12.62
C LEU A 118 4.63 18.52 -11.54
N GLN A 119 5.95 18.71 -11.43
CA GLN A 119 6.59 19.59 -10.44
C GLN A 119 6.67 21.05 -10.92
N LYS A 120 6.02 21.41 -12.05
CA LYS A 120 5.94 22.79 -12.52
C LYS A 120 5.12 23.63 -11.56
N GLY A 121 5.54 24.90 -11.39
CA GLY A 121 4.74 25.91 -10.73
C GLY A 121 3.84 26.67 -11.72
N GLU A 122 3.06 27.58 -11.17
CA GLU A 122 2.18 28.49 -11.91
C GLU A 122 2.84 29.87 -11.99
N HIS A 123 2.54 30.64 -13.03
CA HIS A 123 3.01 32.00 -13.21
C HIS A 123 1.86 32.91 -13.67
N SER A 124 1.73 34.05 -13.03
CA SER A 124 0.79 35.12 -13.40
C SER A 124 1.56 36.43 -13.53
N ALA A 125 1.54 37.00 -14.74
CA ALA A 125 2.13 38.29 -14.98
C ALA A 125 1.13 39.42 -14.63
N ASN A 126 1.65 40.55 -14.15
CA ASN A 126 0.86 41.77 -13.87
C ASN A 126 -0.35 41.53 -12.94
N VAL A 127 -0.13 40.79 -11.85
CA VAL A 127 -1.16 40.64 -10.78
C VAL A 127 -1.40 41.96 -10.02
N GLY A 128 -0.56 42.95 -10.25
CA GLY A 128 -0.62 44.36 -9.87
C GLY A 128 0.31 45.13 -10.81
N THR A 129 0.26 46.47 -10.82
CA THR A 129 1.08 47.28 -11.72
C THR A 129 2.57 47.02 -11.52
N GLY A 130 3.22 46.41 -12.53
CA GLY A 130 4.64 45.98 -12.49
C GLY A 130 4.96 44.86 -11.48
N VAL A 131 3.95 44.03 -11.12
CA VAL A 131 4.11 42.97 -10.16
C VAL A 131 3.69 41.65 -10.78
N ASP A 132 4.58 40.66 -10.75
CA ASP A 132 4.32 39.28 -11.13
C ASP A 132 4.22 38.38 -9.90
N SER A 133 3.51 37.25 -10.01
CA SER A 133 3.47 36.20 -9.00
C SER A 133 3.70 34.84 -9.64
N HIS A 134 4.51 34.01 -9.00
CA HIS A 134 4.73 32.63 -9.43
C HIS A 134 4.93 31.69 -8.25
N SER A 135 4.70 30.40 -8.48
CA SER A 135 4.87 29.37 -7.47
C SER A 135 6.00 28.39 -7.84
N LEU A 136 6.63 27.80 -6.83
CA LEU A 136 7.63 26.75 -6.97
C LEU A 136 7.23 25.57 -6.08
N MET A 137 7.30 24.35 -6.64
CA MET A 137 7.13 23.10 -5.88
C MET A 137 8.50 22.64 -5.40
N GLN A 138 8.79 22.76 -4.10
CA GLN A 138 10.04 22.39 -3.48
C GLN A 138 9.95 21.11 -2.65
N PRO A 139 11.02 20.29 -2.57
CA PRO A 139 11.04 19.12 -1.70
C PRO A 139 10.93 19.51 -0.21
N LEU A 140 10.47 18.57 0.59
CA LEU A 140 10.30 18.75 2.04
C LEU A 140 11.63 18.62 2.81
N GLY A 141 12.43 17.60 2.48
CA GLY A 141 13.61 17.21 3.23
C GLY A 141 13.78 15.70 3.31
N VAL A 142 14.05 15.20 4.52
CA VAL A 142 14.06 13.76 4.80
C VAL A 142 12.62 13.28 4.95
N CYS A 143 12.25 12.27 4.19
CA CYS A 143 10.96 11.59 4.28
C CYS A 143 11.16 10.15 4.78
N ALA A 144 10.18 9.59 5.44
CA ALA A 144 10.21 8.21 5.92
C ALA A 144 9.03 7.41 5.37
N GLY A 145 9.26 6.12 5.12
CA GLY A 145 8.24 5.14 4.78
C GLY A 145 8.29 3.95 5.73
N ILE A 146 7.13 3.52 6.21
CA ILE A 146 6.97 2.36 7.07
C ILE A 146 5.99 1.44 6.39
N THR A 147 6.42 0.24 5.98
CA THR A 147 5.68 -0.62 5.07
C THR A 147 5.37 -1.98 5.65
N PRO A 148 4.22 -2.60 5.26
CA PRO A 148 3.77 -3.89 5.73
C PRO A 148 4.44 -5.04 4.95
N PHE A 149 4.17 -6.27 5.40
CA PHE A 149 4.72 -7.49 4.78
C PHE A 149 4.02 -7.89 3.48
N ASN A 150 2.74 -7.59 3.31
CA ASN A 150 1.93 -8.20 2.27
C ASN A 150 2.25 -7.76 0.83
N PHE A 151 2.94 -6.63 0.70
CA PHE A 151 3.46 -6.12 -0.57
C PHE A 151 4.84 -5.47 -0.35
N PRO A 152 5.89 -6.29 -0.16
CA PRO A 152 7.24 -5.79 0.17
C PRO A 152 7.91 -4.99 -0.96
N ALA A 153 7.42 -5.13 -2.21
CA ALA A 153 7.86 -4.32 -3.37
C ALA A 153 6.91 -3.14 -3.64
N MET A 154 5.63 -3.45 -3.85
CA MET A 154 4.66 -2.47 -4.37
C MET A 154 4.47 -1.30 -3.41
N VAL A 155 4.26 -1.56 -2.12
CA VAL A 155 3.98 -0.50 -1.14
C VAL A 155 5.16 0.44 -0.93
N PRO A 156 6.42 -0.01 -0.75
CA PRO A 156 7.57 0.90 -0.76
C PRO A 156 7.67 1.71 -2.05
N MET A 157 7.42 1.10 -3.20
CA MET A 157 7.46 1.79 -4.50
C MET A 157 6.29 2.77 -4.72
N TRP A 158 5.24 2.75 -3.91
CA TRP A 158 4.27 3.85 -3.88
C TRP A 158 4.84 5.14 -3.30
N MET A 159 5.88 5.03 -2.46
CA MET A 159 6.40 6.10 -1.63
C MET A 159 7.71 6.67 -2.16
N PHE A 160 8.79 5.90 -2.11
CA PHE A 160 10.13 6.42 -2.33
C PHE A 160 10.40 6.92 -3.76
N PRO A 161 9.87 6.34 -4.87
CA PRO A 161 10.17 6.85 -6.20
C PRO A 161 9.69 8.29 -6.39
N ILE A 162 8.49 8.60 -5.90
CA ILE A 162 7.93 9.96 -5.97
C ILE A 162 8.72 10.91 -5.07
N ALA A 163 9.03 10.48 -3.83
CA ALA A 163 9.83 11.27 -2.91
C ALA A 163 11.21 11.63 -3.49
N LEU A 164 11.91 10.64 -4.06
CA LEU A 164 13.23 10.83 -4.67
C LEU A 164 13.16 11.71 -5.92
N ALA A 165 12.23 11.47 -6.82
CA ALA A 165 12.08 12.24 -8.06
C ALA A 165 11.70 13.70 -7.79
N THR A 166 10.93 13.98 -6.74
CA THR A 166 10.61 15.34 -6.31
C THR A 166 11.76 16.05 -5.59
N GLY A 167 12.84 15.32 -5.23
CA GLY A 167 14.08 15.87 -4.66
C GLY A 167 14.26 15.68 -3.16
N ASN A 168 13.45 14.82 -2.53
CA ASN A 168 13.61 14.43 -1.14
C ASN A 168 14.64 13.31 -0.99
N THR A 169 15.14 13.12 0.23
CA THR A 169 15.81 11.89 0.66
C THR A 169 14.84 11.01 1.42
N PHE A 170 15.14 9.72 1.53
CA PHE A 170 14.18 8.77 2.05
C PHE A 170 14.81 7.73 2.98
N VAL A 171 14.13 7.43 4.08
CA VAL A 171 14.44 6.33 5.00
C VAL A 171 13.27 5.35 4.99
N LEU A 172 13.51 4.13 4.54
CA LEU A 172 12.53 3.05 4.51
C LEU A 172 12.72 2.12 5.70
N LYS A 173 11.65 1.88 6.45
CA LYS A 173 11.56 0.77 7.41
C LYS A 173 10.60 -0.28 6.84
N PRO A 174 11.10 -1.36 6.24
CA PRO A 174 10.29 -2.46 5.75
C PRO A 174 9.72 -3.32 6.88
N SER A 175 8.87 -4.28 6.54
CA SER A 175 8.45 -5.31 7.47
C SER A 175 9.64 -6.17 7.91
N GLU A 176 9.68 -6.54 9.18
CA GLU A 176 10.67 -7.45 9.75
C GLU A 176 10.43 -8.92 9.35
N LYS A 177 9.30 -9.23 8.72
CA LYS A 177 8.94 -10.58 8.31
C LYS A 177 9.54 -10.99 6.96
N ASP A 178 9.68 -10.00 6.05
CA ASP A 178 10.15 -10.17 4.68
C ASP A 178 11.01 -8.97 4.21
N PRO A 179 12.11 -8.67 4.92
CA PRO A 179 12.87 -7.44 4.75
C PRO A 179 13.85 -7.45 3.56
N SER A 180 14.16 -8.62 2.99
CA SER A 180 15.26 -8.77 2.03
C SER A 180 15.01 -8.03 0.73
N LEU A 181 13.76 -7.91 0.30
CA LEU A 181 13.42 -7.20 -0.93
C LEU A 181 13.75 -5.70 -0.84
N ALA A 182 13.53 -5.05 0.30
CA ALA A 182 13.87 -3.64 0.48
C ALA A 182 15.37 -3.38 0.29
N LEU A 183 16.21 -4.32 0.74
CA LEU A 183 17.66 -4.27 0.53
C LEU A 183 18.02 -4.45 -0.95
N ALA A 184 17.38 -5.38 -1.66
CA ALA A 184 17.58 -5.57 -3.09
C ALA A 184 17.19 -4.31 -3.90
N LEU A 185 16.08 -3.66 -3.56
CA LEU A 185 15.67 -2.39 -4.18
C LEU A 185 16.68 -1.27 -3.91
N ALA A 186 17.25 -1.19 -2.71
CA ALA A 186 18.29 -0.21 -2.37
C ALA A 186 19.56 -0.40 -3.21
N GLN A 187 19.98 -1.64 -3.42
CA GLN A 187 21.12 -1.98 -4.27
C GLN A 187 20.89 -1.57 -5.74
N LEU A 188 19.69 -1.86 -6.28
CA LEU A 188 19.32 -1.46 -7.64
C LEU A 188 19.25 0.09 -7.79
N LEU A 189 18.80 0.81 -6.77
CA LEU A 189 18.84 2.27 -6.76
C LEU A 189 20.28 2.81 -6.80
N LYS A 190 21.21 2.22 -6.05
CA LYS A 190 22.63 2.56 -6.09
C LYS A 190 23.22 2.29 -7.48
N GLU A 191 22.90 1.13 -8.08
CA GLU A 191 23.32 0.78 -9.44
C GLU A 191 22.72 1.73 -10.49
N ALA A 192 21.50 2.20 -10.30
CA ALA A 192 20.87 3.23 -11.13
C ALA A 192 21.59 4.60 -11.04
N GLY A 193 22.54 4.75 -10.13
CA GLY A 193 23.32 5.96 -9.90
C GLY A 193 22.67 6.96 -8.94
N LEU A 194 21.83 6.48 -8.03
CA LEU A 194 21.35 7.29 -6.91
C LEU A 194 22.53 7.58 -5.97
N PRO A 195 22.79 8.85 -5.58
CA PRO A 195 23.88 9.18 -4.67
C PRO A 195 23.71 8.54 -3.28
N ASP A 196 24.83 8.19 -2.65
CA ASP A 196 24.84 7.60 -1.32
C ASP A 196 24.13 8.49 -0.30
N GLY A 197 23.36 7.90 0.60
CA GLY A 197 22.56 8.57 1.62
C GLY A 197 21.20 9.11 1.13
N VAL A 198 20.94 9.20 -0.17
CA VAL A 198 19.63 9.68 -0.68
C VAL A 198 18.51 8.69 -0.39
N PHE A 199 18.80 7.39 -0.42
CA PHE A 199 17.91 6.33 0.01
C PHE A 199 18.59 5.45 1.05
N ASN A 200 17.90 5.19 2.17
CA ASN A 200 18.40 4.37 3.25
C ASN A 200 17.33 3.36 3.68
N VAL A 201 17.75 2.19 4.15
CA VAL A 201 16.86 1.16 4.72
C VAL A 201 17.33 0.84 6.13
N VAL A 202 16.43 0.94 7.09
CA VAL A 202 16.65 0.50 8.47
C VAL A 202 15.71 -0.64 8.81
N GLN A 203 16.28 -1.74 9.28
CA GLN A 203 15.51 -2.86 9.80
C GLN A 203 15.05 -2.54 11.21
N GLY A 204 13.89 -3.04 11.62
CA GLY A 204 13.43 -2.77 12.99
C GLY A 204 11.93 -2.85 13.17
N ASP A 205 11.54 -2.59 14.40
CA ASP A 205 10.16 -2.60 14.86
C ASP A 205 9.74 -1.23 15.43
N LYS A 206 8.95 -1.23 16.50
CA LYS A 206 8.45 -0.03 17.16
C LYS A 206 9.55 0.96 17.56
N GLU A 207 10.72 0.48 17.99
CA GLU A 207 11.83 1.37 18.40
C GLU A 207 12.28 2.26 17.25
N SER A 208 12.55 1.67 16.08
CA SER A 208 12.91 2.42 14.86
C SER A 208 11.76 3.32 14.37
N VAL A 209 10.51 2.82 14.46
CA VAL A 209 9.32 3.60 14.09
C VAL A 209 9.22 4.86 14.95
N ASP A 210 9.35 4.75 16.27
CA ASP A 210 9.21 5.90 17.17
C ASP A 210 10.28 6.96 16.89
N VAL A 211 11.52 6.57 16.55
CA VAL A 211 12.57 7.51 16.14
C VAL A 211 12.17 8.25 14.85
N LEU A 212 11.67 7.53 13.83
CA LEU A 212 11.20 8.16 12.59
C LEU A 212 10.06 9.15 12.83
N LEU A 213 9.17 8.85 13.79
CA LEU A 213 8.03 9.70 14.12
C LEU A 213 8.40 10.95 14.93
N THR A 214 9.45 10.89 15.74
CA THR A 214 9.77 11.95 16.70
C THR A 214 10.98 12.80 16.29
N ASP A 215 11.93 12.28 15.51
CA ASP A 215 13.14 13.00 15.10
C ASP A 215 12.80 14.25 14.25
N PRO A 216 13.20 15.46 14.66
CA PRO A 216 12.79 16.70 13.99
C PRO A 216 13.34 16.85 12.56
N ARG A 217 14.33 16.06 12.16
CA ARG A 217 14.89 16.06 10.80
C ARG A 217 13.93 15.41 9.77
N VAL A 218 13.09 14.48 10.20
CA VAL A 218 12.07 13.84 9.36
C VAL A 218 10.90 14.79 9.15
N GLN A 219 10.58 15.12 7.90
CA GLN A 219 9.55 16.10 7.53
C GLN A 219 8.21 15.47 7.14
N ALA A 220 8.24 14.23 6.64
CA ALA A 220 7.03 13.53 6.24
C ALA A 220 7.16 12.02 6.52
N VAL A 221 6.04 11.41 6.89
CA VAL A 221 5.93 9.96 7.13
C VAL A 221 4.77 9.39 6.31
N SER A 222 5.05 8.35 5.53
CA SER A 222 4.05 7.54 4.84
C SER A 222 4.01 6.15 5.45
N PHE A 223 2.82 5.64 5.73
CA PHE A 223 2.60 4.36 6.39
C PHE A 223 1.49 3.56 5.74
N VAL A 224 1.66 2.25 5.69
CA VAL A 224 0.60 1.29 5.39
C VAL A 224 0.66 0.15 6.41
N GLY A 225 -0.47 -0.20 7.01
CA GLY A 225 -0.56 -1.32 7.96
C GLY A 225 -1.91 -1.37 8.69
N SER A 226 -1.96 -1.99 9.87
CA SER A 226 -3.21 -2.12 10.64
C SER A 226 -3.70 -0.79 11.18
N THR A 227 -5.02 -0.65 11.31
CA THR A 227 -5.68 0.59 11.75
C THR A 227 -5.17 1.14 13.09
N PRO A 228 -4.99 0.33 14.16
CA PRO A 228 -4.48 0.88 15.43
C PRO A 228 -3.07 1.48 15.28
N ILE A 229 -2.23 0.89 14.43
CA ILE A 229 -0.89 1.40 14.18
C ILE A 229 -0.93 2.64 13.27
N ALA A 230 -1.79 2.65 12.25
CA ALA A 230 -1.99 3.83 11.39
C ALA A 230 -2.42 5.05 12.21
N GLU A 231 -3.36 4.87 13.13
CA GLU A 231 -3.84 5.90 14.03
C GLU A 231 -2.73 6.41 14.97
N TYR A 232 -1.97 5.49 15.60
CA TYR A 232 -0.81 5.83 16.42
C TYR A 232 0.24 6.65 15.66
N ILE A 233 0.60 6.20 14.45
CA ILE A 233 1.58 6.88 13.59
C ILE A 233 1.09 8.28 13.21
N TYR A 234 -0.17 8.40 12.79
CA TYR A 234 -0.74 9.69 12.42
C TYR A 234 -0.76 10.67 13.60
N GLN A 235 -1.21 10.23 14.77
CA GLN A 235 -1.25 11.05 15.98
C GLN A 235 0.14 11.50 16.40
N THR A 236 1.11 10.55 16.44
CA THR A 236 2.47 10.84 16.89
C THR A 236 3.20 11.74 15.89
N ALA A 237 3.17 11.44 14.60
CA ALA A 237 3.80 12.25 13.56
C ALA A 237 3.23 13.68 13.52
N SER A 238 1.90 13.81 13.61
CA SER A 238 1.22 15.12 13.62
C SER A 238 1.57 15.94 14.86
N ALA A 239 1.65 15.31 16.04
CA ALA A 239 2.08 15.97 17.29
C ALA A 239 3.51 16.52 17.20
N HIS A 240 4.37 15.93 16.33
CA HIS A 240 5.73 16.41 16.06
C HIS A 240 5.84 17.27 14.79
N GLY A 241 4.71 17.81 14.29
CA GLY A 241 4.67 18.75 13.18
C GLY A 241 5.02 18.15 11.81
N LYS A 242 5.01 16.82 11.66
CA LYS A 242 5.32 16.13 10.41
C LYS A 242 4.08 16.02 9.53
N ARG A 243 4.29 16.07 8.22
CA ARG A 243 3.27 15.65 7.26
C ARG A 243 3.11 14.14 7.35
N CYS A 244 1.88 13.65 7.41
CA CYS A 244 1.60 12.23 7.54
C CYS A 244 0.49 11.79 6.60
N GLN A 245 0.68 10.64 5.97
CA GLN A 245 -0.36 9.82 5.35
C GLN A 245 -0.22 8.40 5.88
N ALA A 246 -1.23 7.90 6.58
CA ALA A 246 -1.21 6.59 7.19
C ALA A 246 -2.44 5.80 6.75
N LEU A 247 -2.22 4.78 5.91
CA LEU A 247 -3.27 3.89 5.43
C LEU A 247 -3.47 2.78 6.46
N GLY A 248 -4.73 2.65 6.89
CA GLY A 248 -5.17 1.65 7.86
C GLY A 248 -5.76 0.41 7.19
N GLY A 249 -6.52 -0.34 7.97
CA GLY A 249 -7.21 -1.55 7.54
C GLY A 249 -8.40 -1.29 6.62
N ALA A 250 -9.00 -2.38 6.17
CA ALA A 250 -10.11 -2.40 5.26
C ALA A 250 -11.09 -3.52 5.59
N LYS A 251 -12.33 -3.36 5.15
CA LYS A 251 -13.33 -4.41 5.02
C LYS A 251 -14.05 -4.18 3.70
N ASN A 252 -13.45 -4.67 2.62
CA ASN A 252 -13.96 -4.37 1.28
C ASN A 252 -15.22 -5.19 0.98
N HIS A 253 -16.25 -4.49 0.51
CA HIS A 253 -17.56 -5.06 0.18
C HIS A 253 -17.77 -5.03 -1.33
N CYS A 254 -18.49 -6.05 -1.82
CA CYS A 254 -18.98 -6.08 -3.19
C CYS A 254 -20.48 -6.33 -3.19
N ILE A 255 -21.26 -5.50 -3.88
CA ILE A 255 -22.68 -5.76 -4.13
C ILE A 255 -22.80 -6.67 -5.36
N LEU A 256 -23.51 -7.76 -5.24
CA LEU A 256 -23.88 -8.63 -6.35
C LEU A 256 -25.38 -8.48 -6.64
N MET A 257 -25.69 -7.83 -7.76
CA MET A 257 -27.06 -7.60 -8.20
C MET A 257 -27.61 -8.84 -8.95
N PRO A 258 -28.94 -9.09 -8.94
CA PRO A 258 -29.54 -10.23 -9.62
C PRO A 258 -29.35 -10.25 -11.16
N ASP A 259 -29.11 -9.07 -11.75
CA ASP A 259 -28.87 -8.91 -13.20
C ASP A 259 -27.39 -9.04 -13.58
N ALA A 260 -26.50 -9.30 -12.63
CA ALA A 260 -25.06 -9.44 -12.86
C ALA A 260 -24.74 -10.63 -13.80
N ASP A 261 -23.62 -10.54 -14.49
CA ASP A 261 -23.03 -11.71 -15.13
C ASP A 261 -22.43 -12.62 -14.06
N MET A 262 -23.16 -13.68 -13.69
CA MET A 262 -22.79 -14.55 -12.57
C MET A 262 -21.49 -15.30 -12.80
N GLU A 263 -21.17 -15.69 -14.04
CA GLU A 263 -19.92 -16.38 -14.35
C GLU A 263 -18.73 -15.42 -14.18
N MET A 264 -18.80 -14.25 -14.83
CA MET A 264 -17.78 -13.21 -14.70
C MET A 264 -17.61 -12.77 -13.23
N ALA A 265 -18.72 -12.52 -12.53
CA ALA A 265 -18.70 -12.08 -11.14
C ALA A 265 -18.04 -13.12 -10.21
N THR A 266 -18.43 -14.40 -10.35
CA THR A 266 -17.89 -15.48 -9.51
C THR A 266 -16.39 -15.67 -9.74
N ASN A 267 -15.93 -15.69 -11.03
CA ASN A 267 -14.51 -15.79 -11.36
C ASN A 267 -13.70 -14.62 -10.76
N ALA A 268 -14.23 -13.41 -10.87
CA ALA A 268 -13.58 -12.21 -10.31
C ALA A 268 -13.57 -12.22 -8.77
N ILE A 269 -14.64 -12.66 -8.13
CA ILE A 269 -14.74 -12.78 -6.66
C ILE A 269 -13.74 -13.81 -6.13
N MET A 270 -13.56 -14.97 -6.80
CA MET A 270 -12.57 -15.97 -6.43
C MET A 270 -11.16 -15.38 -6.32
N GLY A 271 -10.68 -14.75 -7.38
CA GLY A 271 -9.36 -14.12 -7.38
C GLY A 271 -9.23 -12.98 -6.38
N ALA A 272 -10.32 -12.21 -6.15
CA ALA A 272 -10.32 -11.09 -5.22
C ALA A 272 -10.34 -11.53 -3.75
N ALA A 273 -10.98 -12.64 -3.43
CA ALA A 273 -11.11 -13.12 -2.04
C ALA A 273 -9.91 -13.99 -1.61
N TYR A 274 -9.42 -14.85 -2.51
CA TYR A 274 -8.45 -15.89 -2.15
C TYR A 274 -7.04 -15.64 -2.70
N GLY A 275 -6.85 -14.76 -3.67
CA GLY A 275 -5.51 -14.37 -4.15
C GLY A 275 -4.61 -13.90 -3.01
N ALA A 276 -3.33 -14.32 -3.01
CA ALA A 276 -2.37 -14.11 -1.92
C ALA A 276 -2.92 -14.55 -0.54
N ALA A 277 -3.68 -15.65 -0.49
CA ALA A 277 -4.35 -16.15 0.71
C ALA A 277 -5.19 -15.07 1.45
N GLY A 278 -5.75 -14.11 0.71
CA GLY A 278 -6.53 -12.99 1.28
C GLY A 278 -5.70 -11.92 1.99
N GLU A 279 -4.37 -11.99 1.97
CA GLU A 279 -3.46 -11.01 2.60
C GLU A 279 -3.24 -9.75 1.74
N ARG A 280 -4.32 -9.20 1.19
CA ARG A 280 -4.30 -7.95 0.40
C ARG A 280 -5.17 -6.90 1.07
N CYS A 281 -4.70 -5.66 1.13
CA CYS A 281 -5.50 -4.51 1.62
C CYS A 281 -6.78 -4.28 0.80
N MET A 282 -6.78 -4.72 -0.46
CA MET A 282 -7.92 -4.64 -1.37
C MET A 282 -8.63 -5.98 -1.56
N ALA A 283 -8.28 -7.04 -0.81
CA ALA A 283 -8.99 -8.31 -0.87
C ALA A 283 -10.48 -8.12 -0.60
N LEU A 284 -11.30 -8.83 -1.36
CA LEU A 284 -12.73 -8.84 -1.14
C LEU A 284 -13.06 -9.70 0.09
N SER A 285 -13.63 -9.07 1.10
CA SER A 285 -13.94 -9.73 2.37
C SER A 285 -15.43 -10.10 2.50
N VAL A 286 -16.30 -9.32 1.86
CA VAL A 286 -17.76 -9.45 2.00
C VAL A 286 -18.44 -9.29 0.65
N VAL A 287 -19.32 -10.23 0.30
CA VAL A 287 -20.27 -10.08 -0.80
C VAL A 287 -21.66 -9.84 -0.23
N LEU A 288 -22.28 -8.74 -0.61
CA LEU A 288 -23.69 -8.40 -0.34
C LEU A 288 -24.53 -8.88 -1.52
N ALA A 289 -25.09 -10.08 -1.40
CA ALA A 289 -25.92 -10.68 -2.46
C ALA A 289 -27.36 -10.19 -2.36
N VAL A 290 -27.85 -9.53 -3.41
CA VAL A 290 -29.21 -8.99 -3.46
C VAL A 290 -30.20 -10.09 -3.87
N GLY A 291 -31.00 -10.52 -2.90
CA GLY A 291 -32.00 -11.62 -3.05
C GLY A 291 -31.40 -13.01 -2.83
N ASP A 292 -32.23 -13.90 -2.26
CA ASP A 292 -31.81 -15.25 -1.86
C ASP A 292 -31.33 -16.10 -3.05
N ASN A 293 -32.03 -16.04 -4.19
CA ASN A 293 -31.63 -16.78 -5.38
C ASN A 293 -30.22 -16.40 -5.88
N THR A 294 -29.86 -15.10 -5.79
CA THR A 294 -28.53 -14.59 -6.15
C THR A 294 -27.47 -15.16 -5.20
N ALA A 295 -27.76 -15.18 -3.90
CA ALA A 295 -26.88 -15.75 -2.89
C ALA A 295 -26.67 -17.25 -3.08
N ASP A 296 -27.75 -17.99 -3.33
CA ASP A 296 -27.70 -19.44 -3.53
C ASP A 296 -26.88 -19.82 -4.77
N ASP A 297 -27.09 -19.14 -5.90
CA ASP A 297 -26.32 -19.37 -7.14
C ASP A 297 -24.84 -19.00 -6.93
N LEU A 298 -24.54 -17.87 -6.27
CA LEU A 298 -23.17 -17.48 -5.93
C LEU A 298 -22.48 -18.55 -5.07
N CYS A 299 -23.09 -18.96 -3.95
CA CYS A 299 -22.50 -19.94 -3.05
C CYS A 299 -22.23 -21.27 -3.76
N ALA A 300 -23.17 -21.78 -4.53
CA ALA A 300 -23.00 -23.03 -5.27
C ALA A 300 -21.85 -22.97 -6.29
N ARG A 301 -21.68 -21.84 -6.98
CA ARG A 301 -20.58 -21.63 -7.92
C ARG A 301 -19.22 -21.50 -7.21
N LEU A 302 -19.18 -20.74 -6.09
CA LEU A 302 -17.97 -20.57 -5.29
C LEU A 302 -17.51 -21.91 -4.69
N GLU A 303 -18.40 -22.71 -4.12
CA GLU A 303 -18.08 -24.06 -3.61
C GLU A 303 -17.39 -24.93 -4.67
N LYS A 304 -17.95 -24.93 -5.88
CA LYS A 304 -17.36 -25.68 -6.99
C LYS A 304 -15.97 -25.18 -7.40
N GLN A 305 -15.79 -23.87 -7.46
CA GLN A 305 -14.49 -23.27 -7.82
C GLN A 305 -13.45 -23.45 -6.71
N ILE A 306 -13.85 -23.30 -5.45
CA ILE A 306 -12.99 -23.55 -4.29
C ILE A 306 -12.49 -24.99 -4.28
N ALA A 307 -13.36 -25.97 -4.59
CA ALA A 307 -12.97 -27.37 -4.64
C ALA A 307 -11.94 -27.67 -5.76
N ALA A 308 -11.85 -26.82 -6.78
CA ALA A 308 -10.90 -26.93 -7.87
C ALA A 308 -9.62 -26.09 -7.69
N LEU A 309 -9.55 -25.24 -6.65
CA LEU A 309 -8.44 -24.33 -6.44
C LEU A 309 -7.15 -25.08 -6.05
N HIS A 310 -6.05 -24.79 -6.71
CA HIS A 310 -4.75 -25.34 -6.39
C HIS A 310 -4.05 -24.51 -5.32
N VAL A 311 -3.89 -25.09 -4.13
CA VAL A 311 -3.22 -24.46 -2.98
C VAL A 311 -1.91 -25.18 -2.68
N GLY A 312 -0.81 -24.44 -2.65
CA GLY A 312 0.50 -25.01 -2.40
C GLY A 312 1.63 -23.96 -2.34
N PRO A 313 2.90 -24.40 -2.31
CA PRO A 313 4.05 -23.51 -2.28
C PRO A 313 4.07 -22.53 -3.45
N GLY A 314 4.37 -21.26 -3.17
CA GLY A 314 4.33 -20.18 -4.17
C GLY A 314 5.39 -20.30 -5.27
N LEU A 315 6.47 -21.02 -5.04
CA LEU A 315 7.55 -21.26 -6.02
C LEU A 315 7.36 -22.50 -6.89
N ASP A 316 6.36 -23.34 -6.62
CA ASP A 316 6.01 -24.48 -7.45
C ASP A 316 5.27 -23.98 -8.71
N GLN A 317 5.87 -24.24 -9.89
CA GLN A 317 5.38 -23.71 -11.15
C GLN A 317 4.84 -24.80 -12.11
N SER A 318 4.75 -26.06 -11.66
CA SER A 318 4.34 -27.13 -12.56
C SER A 318 3.57 -28.25 -11.83
N PRO A 319 2.24 -28.14 -11.69
CA PRO A 319 1.40 -26.99 -12.07
C PRO A 319 1.62 -25.79 -11.15
N GLU A 320 1.36 -24.59 -11.65
CA GLU A 320 1.39 -23.39 -10.81
C GLU A 320 0.22 -23.40 -9.81
N ASN A 321 0.53 -23.14 -8.54
CA ASN A 321 -0.49 -22.98 -7.50
C ASN A 321 -1.16 -21.59 -7.63
N GLU A 322 -2.44 -21.51 -7.24
CA GLU A 322 -3.25 -20.28 -7.34
C GLU A 322 -3.29 -19.54 -5.99
N MET A 323 -3.07 -20.26 -4.89
CA MET A 323 -3.02 -19.69 -3.55
C MET A 323 -1.86 -20.30 -2.74
N GLY A 324 -1.07 -19.44 -2.10
CA GLY A 324 0.03 -19.79 -1.20
C GLY A 324 -0.39 -19.89 0.28
N PRO A 325 0.60 -20.03 1.20
CA PRO A 325 0.37 -19.98 2.65
C PRO A 325 0.18 -18.55 3.15
N LEU A 326 -0.21 -18.41 4.42
CA LEU A 326 -0.15 -17.17 5.18
C LEU A 326 1.29 -16.88 5.62
N ILE A 327 1.60 -15.60 5.89
CA ILE A 327 2.96 -15.13 6.22
C ILE A 327 3.58 -15.78 7.48
N SER A 328 2.80 -16.19 8.47
CA SER A 328 3.34 -16.67 9.74
C SER A 328 2.38 -17.60 10.48
N SER A 329 2.95 -18.45 11.35
CA SER A 329 2.18 -19.33 12.25
C SER A 329 1.22 -18.54 13.16
N ALA A 330 1.66 -17.39 13.68
CA ALA A 330 0.82 -16.55 14.54
C ALA A 330 -0.38 -15.99 13.77
N HIS A 331 -0.17 -15.57 12.51
CA HIS A 331 -1.25 -15.08 11.67
C HIS A 331 -2.20 -16.20 11.25
N ARG A 332 -1.67 -17.40 10.95
CA ARG A 332 -2.47 -18.60 10.70
C ARG A 332 -3.41 -18.90 11.88
N SER A 333 -2.89 -18.87 13.11
CA SER A 333 -3.69 -19.10 14.32
C SER A 333 -4.80 -18.04 14.48
N LYS A 334 -4.50 -16.78 14.17
CA LYS A 334 -5.50 -15.68 14.19
C LYS A 334 -6.62 -15.93 13.18
N VAL A 335 -6.30 -16.32 11.95
CA VAL A 335 -7.29 -16.60 10.90
C VAL A 335 -8.17 -17.80 11.29
N LEU A 336 -7.59 -18.89 11.82
CA LEU A 336 -8.34 -20.03 12.33
C LEU A 336 -9.32 -19.61 13.43
N GLY A 337 -8.91 -18.75 14.37
CA GLY A 337 -9.78 -18.21 15.41
C GLY A 337 -10.96 -17.39 14.86
N TYR A 338 -10.78 -16.68 13.75
CA TYR A 338 -11.92 -16.01 13.08
C TYR A 338 -12.89 -17.00 12.47
N ILE A 339 -12.40 -18.10 11.86
CA ILE A 339 -13.27 -19.14 11.32
C ILE A 339 -14.10 -19.78 12.44
N ASP A 340 -13.46 -20.12 13.57
CA ASP A 340 -14.15 -20.65 14.76
C ASP A 340 -15.20 -19.66 15.29
N SER A 341 -14.87 -18.38 15.33
CA SER A 341 -15.79 -17.31 15.77
C SER A 341 -17.01 -17.17 14.85
N GLY A 342 -16.81 -17.25 13.53
CA GLY A 342 -17.91 -17.15 12.56
C GLY A 342 -18.95 -18.26 12.74
N GLU A 343 -18.49 -19.50 12.88
CA GLU A 343 -19.34 -20.66 13.14
C GLU A 343 -20.05 -20.53 14.49
N ALA A 344 -19.32 -20.17 15.55
CA ALA A 344 -19.89 -20.00 16.90
C ALA A 344 -20.93 -18.88 16.99
N GLN A 345 -20.83 -17.84 16.14
CA GLN A 345 -21.80 -16.74 16.06
C GLN A 345 -22.99 -17.05 15.15
N GLY A 346 -23.05 -18.24 14.54
CA GLY A 346 -24.20 -18.72 13.77
C GLY A 346 -24.14 -18.45 12.27
N ALA A 347 -22.99 -18.05 11.72
CA ALA A 347 -22.79 -18.03 10.26
C ALA A 347 -22.82 -19.47 9.71
N THR A 348 -23.33 -19.64 8.50
CA THR A 348 -23.37 -20.95 7.84
C THR A 348 -22.02 -21.21 7.16
N LEU A 349 -21.23 -22.13 7.72
CA LEU A 349 -19.98 -22.56 7.13
C LEU A 349 -20.23 -23.44 5.91
N ARG A 350 -20.02 -22.90 4.70
CA ARG A 350 -20.22 -23.59 3.41
C ARG A 350 -18.99 -24.39 2.99
N VAL A 351 -17.81 -23.81 3.18
CA VAL A 351 -16.52 -24.45 2.94
C VAL A 351 -15.63 -24.16 4.13
N ASP A 352 -15.05 -25.21 4.71
CA ASP A 352 -14.16 -25.13 5.88
C ASP A 352 -12.69 -25.27 5.46
N GLY A 353 -11.92 -24.19 5.61
CA GLY A 353 -10.49 -24.18 5.35
C GLY A 353 -9.62 -24.66 6.52
N ARG A 354 -10.21 -24.95 7.68
CA ARG A 354 -9.49 -25.51 8.84
C ARG A 354 -9.05 -26.94 8.54
N GLY A 355 -7.90 -27.33 9.05
CA GLY A 355 -7.36 -28.67 8.81
C GLY A 355 -6.84 -28.92 7.40
N PHE A 356 -6.86 -27.91 6.53
CA PHE A 356 -6.24 -28.00 5.21
C PHE A 356 -4.75 -28.28 5.34
N ASN A 357 -4.25 -29.25 4.57
CA ASN A 357 -2.86 -29.67 4.62
C ASN A 357 -2.31 -29.90 3.22
N VAL A 358 -1.09 -29.43 2.98
CA VAL A 358 -0.35 -29.64 1.73
C VAL A 358 0.67 -30.76 1.98
N LYS A 359 0.53 -31.86 1.24
CA LYS A 359 1.41 -33.04 1.38
C LYS A 359 2.88 -32.64 1.13
N GLY A 360 3.74 -32.98 2.11
CA GLY A 360 5.17 -32.64 2.08
C GLY A 360 5.48 -31.22 2.60
N HIS A 361 4.46 -30.47 3.01
CA HIS A 361 4.55 -29.11 3.56
C HIS A 361 3.70 -28.96 4.83
N GLU A 362 3.65 -29.99 5.67
CA GLU A 362 2.80 -30.08 6.85
C GLU A 362 3.14 -29.02 7.91
N GLN A 363 4.35 -28.48 7.88
CA GLN A 363 4.81 -27.38 8.75
C GLN A 363 4.53 -25.98 8.16
N GLY A 364 4.10 -25.90 6.89
CA GLY A 364 3.74 -24.65 6.23
C GLY A 364 2.50 -23.99 6.86
N TYR A 365 2.36 -22.70 6.66
CA TYR A 365 1.31 -21.90 7.29
C TYR A 365 0.03 -21.84 6.45
N PHE A 366 -0.31 -22.97 5.80
CA PHE A 366 -1.49 -23.05 4.94
C PHE A 366 -2.79 -23.03 5.73
N VAL A 367 -3.79 -22.34 5.17
CA VAL A 367 -5.20 -22.39 5.53
C VAL A 367 -5.98 -22.53 4.22
N GLY A 368 -6.93 -23.43 4.15
CA GLY A 368 -7.77 -23.60 2.97
C GLY A 368 -8.72 -22.41 2.78
N PRO A 369 -9.21 -22.19 1.54
CA PRO A 369 -10.28 -21.22 1.31
C PRO A 369 -11.49 -21.52 2.17
N THR A 370 -12.03 -20.49 2.80
CA THR A 370 -13.22 -20.61 3.68
C THR A 370 -14.34 -19.73 3.15
N LEU A 371 -15.55 -20.28 3.11
CA LEU A 371 -16.76 -19.58 2.68
C LEU A 371 -17.84 -19.64 3.76
N PHE A 372 -18.28 -18.48 4.20
CA PHE A 372 -19.44 -18.32 5.07
C PHE A 372 -20.62 -17.72 4.33
N ASP A 373 -21.82 -18.25 4.60
CA ASP A 373 -23.10 -17.70 4.18
C ASP A 373 -23.91 -17.26 5.41
N ASN A 374 -24.99 -16.52 5.20
CA ASN A 374 -25.87 -15.98 6.26
C ASN A 374 -25.07 -15.18 7.33
N VAL A 375 -24.03 -14.48 6.91
CA VAL A 375 -23.27 -13.60 7.80
C VAL A 375 -24.09 -12.34 8.08
N THR A 376 -24.09 -11.90 9.36
CA THR A 376 -24.79 -10.67 9.75
C THR A 376 -23.81 -9.57 10.17
N PRO A 377 -24.23 -8.30 10.14
CA PRO A 377 -23.38 -7.16 10.49
C PRO A 377 -22.86 -7.17 11.94
N GLU A 378 -23.50 -7.94 12.82
CA GLU A 378 -23.15 -8.05 14.24
C GLU A 378 -21.97 -9.01 14.47
N MET A 379 -21.71 -9.93 13.53
CA MET A 379 -20.68 -10.95 13.64
C MET A 379 -19.26 -10.36 13.54
N THR A 380 -18.33 -10.93 14.28
CA THR A 380 -16.92 -10.52 14.29
C THR A 380 -16.27 -10.64 12.91
N ILE A 381 -16.60 -11.71 12.17
CA ILE A 381 -16.09 -11.96 10.81
C ILE A 381 -16.59 -10.92 9.79
N TYR A 382 -17.68 -10.19 10.07
CA TYR A 382 -18.13 -9.05 9.27
C TYR A 382 -17.42 -7.77 9.67
N LYS A 383 -17.31 -7.50 10.97
CA LYS A 383 -16.79 -6.23 11.49
C LYS A 383 -15.28 -6.07 11.31
N GLU A 384 -14.52 -7.13 11.59
CA GLU A 384 -13.08 -7.06 11.70
C GLU A 384 -12.37 -7.52 10.41
N GLU A 385 -11.22 -6.94 10.14
CA GLU A 385 -10.33 -7.34 9.06
C GLU A 385 -9.63 -8.66 9.42
N ILE A 386 -9.97 -9.75 8.71
CA ILE A 386 -9.42 -11.09 8.93
C ILE A 386 -8.01 -11.19 8.36
N PHE A 387 -7.80 -10.65 7.17
CA PHE A 387 -6.55 -10.71 6.41
C PHE A 387 -6.10 -12.14 6.10
N GLY A 388 -7.05 -12.96 5.67
CA GLY A 388 -6.89 -14.39 5.40
C GLY A 388 -7.90 -14.87 4.36
N PRO A 389 -7.84 -16.15 3.91
CA PRO A 389 -8.66 -16.67 2.82
C PRO A 389 -10.10 -17.00 3.29
N VAL A 390 -10.80 -16.00 3.79
CA VAL A 390 -12.16 -16.12 4.34
C VAL A 390 -13.08 -15.11 3.68
N LEU A 391 -14.08 -15.61 2.96
CA LEU A 391 -15.11 -14.82 2.31
C LEU A 391 -16.45 -14.96 3.05
N SER A 392 -17.10 -13.83 3.30
CA SER A 392 -18.40 -13.74 3.95
C SER A 392 -19.48 -13.33 2.93
N VAL A 393 -20.58 -14.08 2.86
CA VAL A 393 -21.77 -13.72 2.08
C VAL A 393 -22.84 -13.21 3.04
N VAL A 394 -23.31 -12.00 2.81
CA VAL A 394 -24.43 -11.36 3.51
C VAL A 394 -25.58 -11.27 2.53
N ARG A 395 -26.74 -11.79 2.93
CA ARG A 395 -27.96 -11.72 2.13
C ARG A 395 -28.70 -10.42 2.41
N VAL A 396 -29.02 -9.66 1.39
CA VAL A 396 -29.73 -8.39 1.50
C VAL A 396 -30.97 -8.37 0.61
N ALA A 397 -32.02 -7.67 1.04
CA ALA A 397 -33.26 -7.63 0.31
C ALA A 397 -33.18 -6.83 -1.00
N ASP A 398 -32.43 -5.75 -0.98
CA ASP A 398 -32.36 -4.80 -2.08
C ASP A 398 -31.03 -4.01 -2.11
N TYR A 399 -30.85 -3.23 -3.17
CA TYR A 399 -29.71 -2.35 -3.39
C TYR A 399 -29.51 -1.32 -2.25
N ALA A 400 -30.62 -0.72 -1.76
CA ALA A 400 -30.53 0.33 -0.75
C ALA A 400 -29.99 -0.21 0.58
N SER A 401 -30.45 -1.39 0.99
CA SER A 401 -29.94 -2.11 2.16
C SER A 401 -28.46 -2.45 2.01
N ALA A 402 -28.00 -2.85 0.81
CA ALA A 402 -26.59 -3.13 0.55
C ALA A 402 -25.71 -1.89 0.70
N VAL A 403 -26.09 -0.77 0.09
CA VAL A 403 -25.34 0.49 0.18
C VAL A 403 -25.30 1.02 1.61
N ASP A 404 -26.41 0.91 2.34
CA ASP A 404 -26.48 1.34 3.74
C ASP A 404 -25.50 0.55 4.64
N LEU A 405 -25.37 -0.77 4.44
CA LEU A 405 -24.38 -1.59 5.17
C LEU A 405 -22.95 -1.13 4.89
N ILE A 406 -22.59 -0.87 3.63
CA ILE A 406 -21.26 -0.35 3.27
C ILE A 406 -21.02 1.01 3.91
N ASN A 407 -22.00 1.91 3.82
CA ASN A 407 -21.86 3.27 4.28
C ASN A 407 -21.78 3.40 5.80
N ARG A 408 -22.39 2.47 6.56
CA ARG A 408 -22.28 2.42 8.03
C ARG A 408 -21.01 1.75 8.54
N HIS A 409 -20.29 1.00 7.71
CA HIS A 409 -19.06 0.34 8.12
C HIS A 409 -17.98 1.39 8.47
N GLU A 410 -17.13 1.11 9.47
CA GLU A 410 -16.06 2.01 9.90
C GLU A 410 -14.95 2.21 8.86
N TYR A 411 -14.76 1.26 7.95
CA TYR A 411 -13.79 1.32 6.86
C TYR A 411 -14.45 1.79 5.55
N GLY A 412 -13.64 2.42 4.71
CA GLY A 412 -14.05 2.90 3.38
C GLY A 412 -12.88 2.86 2.40
N ASN A 413 -12.12 1.76 2.35
CA ASN A 413 -10.99 1.61 1.46
C ASN A 413 -11.46 1.39 0.02
N GLY A 414 -12.05 0.23 -0.26
CA GLY A 414 -12.60 -0.11 -1.56
C GLY A 414 -13.98 -0.73 -1.48
N SER A 415 -14.78 -0.53 -2.53
CA SER A 415 -16.08 -1.19 -2.69
C SER A 415 -16.37 -1.41 -4.17
N ALA A 416 -17.17 -2.43 -4.49
CA ALA A 416 -17.51 -2.76 -5.86
C ALA A 416 -18.99 -3.13 -6.01
N ILE A 417 -19.47 -3.08 -7.26
CA ILE A 417 -20.79 -3.59 -7.64
C ILE A 417 -20.68 -4.41 -8.93
N PHE A 418 -21.37 -5.55 -8.98
CA PHE A 418 -21.60 -6.29 -10.21
C PHE A 418 -23.06 -6.12 -10.64
N THR A 419 -23.27 -5.54 -11.82
CA THR A 419 -24.58 -5.29 -12.42
C THR A 419 -24.43 -5.03 -13.91
N ARG A 420 -25.49 -5.30 -14.68
CA ARG A 420 -25.63 -4.90 -16.08
C ARG A 420 -26.44 -3.60 -16.24
N ASP A 421 -27.04 -3.09 -15.16
CA ASP A 421 -27.78 -1.82 -15.16
C ASP A 421 -26.82 -0.64 -14.96
N GLY A 422 -26.58 0.13 -16.02
CA GLY A 422 -25.74 1.32 -15.99
C GLY A 422 -26.27 2.43 -15.06
N GLY A 423 -27.58 2.54 -14.87
CA GLY A 423 -28.19 3.48 -13.95
C GLY A 423 -27.89 3.13 -12.49
N CYS A 424 -28.02 1.85 -12.15
CA CYS A 424 -27.66 1.31 -10.84
C CYS A 424 -26.15 1.51 -10.55
N ALA A 425 -25.30 1.16 -11.52
CA ALA A 425 -23.85 1.32 -11.40
C ALA A 425 -23.43 2.78 -11.16
N ARG A 426 -24.00 3.72 -11.92
CA ARG A 426 -23.74 5.14 -11.75
C ARG A 426 -24.16 5.64 -10.37
N ARG A 427 -25.38 5.30 -9.93
CA ARG A 427 -25.89 5.65 -8.61
C ARG A 427 -24.99 5.12 -7.50
N PHE A 428 -24.50 3.88 -7.62
CA PHE A 428 -23.56 3.31 -6.67
C PHE A 428 -22.28 4.14 -6.55
N CYS A 429 -21.68 4.56 -7.68
CA CYS A 429 -20.49 5.40 -7.65
C CYS A 429 -20.70 6.74 -6.95
N GLU A 430 -21.93 7.27 -6.97
CA GLU A 430 -22.27 8.56 -6.34
C GLU A 430 -22.60 8.39 -4.84
N GLU A 431 -23.21 7.27 -4.43
CA GLU A 431 -23.76 7.08 -3.08
C GLU A 431 -22.79 6.36 -2.11
N VAL A 432 -21.87 5.52 -2.62
CA VAL A 432 -21.01 4.71 -1.75
C VAL A 432 -19.90 5.54 -1.10
N GLN A 433 -19.70 5.33 0.21
CA GLN A 433 -18.68 6.02 1.01
C GLN A 433 -17.38 5.19 1.08
N ALA A 434 -16.70 5.07 -0.04
CA ALA A 434 -15.40 4.42 -0.17
C ALA A 434 -14.46 5.27 -1.05
N GLY A 435 -13.15 5.15 -0.81
CA GLY A 435 -12.15 5.93 -1.55
C GLY A 435 -11.91 5.40 -2.96
N MET A 436 -12.11 4.11 -3.19
CA MET A 436 -11.95 3.45 -4.49
C MET A 436 -13.20 2.62 -4.82
N VAL A 437 -13.74 2.82 -6.01
CA VAL A 437 -15.03 2.22 -6.40
C VAL A 437 -14.87 1.46 -7.71
N GLY A 438 -15.34 0.20 -7.74
CA GLY A 438 -15.32 -0.66 -8.91
C GLY A 438 -16.72 -0.94 -9.46
N VAL A 439 -16.87 -0.92 -10.78
CA VAL A 439 -18.05 -1.42 -11.48
C VAL A 439 -17.62 -2.62 -12.30
N ASN A 440 -18.12 -3.79 -11.95
CA ASN A 440 -17.72 -5.09 -12.51
C ASN A 440 -16.21 -5.38 -12.37
N VAL A 441 -15.56 -4.73 -11.40
CA VAL A 441 -14.17 -4.93 -11.01
C VAL A 441 -14.10 -4.99 -9.48
N PRO A 442 -13.83 -6.15 -8.86
CA PRO A 442 -13.93 -6.33 -7.41
C PRO A 442 -12.76 -5.69 -6.65
N ILE A 443 -11.61 -5.51 -7.28
CA ILE A 443 -10.42 -4.87 -6.70
C ILE A 443 -10.11 -3.60 -7.52
N PRO A 444 -10.72 -2.44 -7.18
CA PRO A 444 -10.57 -1.21 -7.96
C PRO A 444 -9.27 -0.46 -7.64
N VAL A 445 -8.12 -1.14 -7.70
CA VAL A 445 -6.81 -0.49 -7.52
C VAL A 445 -6.53 0.42 -8.71
N PRO A 446 -6.34 1.73 -8.49
CA PRO A 446 -6.11 2.66 -9.60
C PRO A 446 -4.74 2.47 -10.24
N MET A 447 -4.62 2.91 -11.50
CA MET A 447 -3.33 3.04 -12.18
C MET A 447 -2.46 4.10 -11.50
N ALA A 448 -1.14 4.02 -11.65
CA ALA A 448 -0.16 4.84 -10.92
C ALA A 448 -0.35 6.37 -11.04
N PHE A 449 -0.98 6.85 -12.10
CA PHE A 449 -1.27 8.27 -12.33
C PHE A 449 -2.59 8.76 -11.70
N HIS A 450 -3.40 7.85 -11.12
CA HIS A 450 -4.48 8.13 -10.19
C HIS A 450 -4.04 7.80 -8.77
N SER A 451 -4.58 8.50 -7.77
CA SER A 451 -4.16 8.29 -6.38
C SER A 451 -4.90 7.12 -5.73
N PHE A 452 -4.15 6.31 -5.00
CA PHE A 452 -4.67 5.24 -4.15
C PHE A 452 -4.91 5.79 -2.75
N GLY A 453 -6.12 5.60 -2.23
CA GLY A 453 -6.45 6.02 -0.86
C GLY A 453 -7.84 5.60 -0.45
N GLY A 454 -8.07 5.62 0.85
CA GLY A 454 -9.33 5.26 1.48
C GLY A 454 -10.10 6.46 2.00
N TRP A 455 -11.30 6.19 2.52
CA TRP A 455 -12.08 7.10 3.33
C TRP A 455 -12.19 6.55 4.76
N LYS A 456 -12.80 7.30 5.65
CA LYS A 456 -13.06 6.91 7.05
C LYS A 456 -11.77 6.44 7.75
N ARG A 457 -11.81 5.33 8.49
CA ARG A 457 -10.64 4.80 9.22
C ARG A 457 -9.67 3.98 8.36
N SER A 458 -9.91 3.92 7.04
CA SER A 458 -8.93 3.30 6.12
C SER A 458 -7.78 4.25 5.74
N ILE A 459 -7.85 5.54 6.06
CA ILE A 459 -6.76 6.50 5.90
C ILE A 459 -6.81 7.58 6.98
N PHE A 460 -5.63 7.97 7.46
CA PHE A 460 -5.40 9.13 8.32
C PHE A 460 -4.44 10.07 7.59
N GLY A 461 -4.85 11.33 7.41
CA GLY A 461 -4.17 12.34 6.60
C GLY A 461 -4.99 12.74 5.38
N ALA A 462 -4.65 13.89 4.79
CA ALA A 462 -5.47 14.55 3.77
C ALA A 462 -5.10 14.15 2.33
N LEU A 463 -3.94 13.54 2.11
CA LEU A 463 -3.44 13.20 0.77
C LEU A 463 -3.27 11.69 0.63
N ASN A 464 -3.65 11.18 -0.53
CA ASN A 464 -3.52 9.78 -0.92
C ASN A 464 -2.08 9.45 -1.38
N VAL A 465 -1.77 8.16 -1.55
CA VAL A 465 -0.46 7.73 -2.08
C VAL A 465 -0.48 7.74 -3.61
N HIS A 466 0.69 7.92 -4.20
CA HIS A 466 1.02 8.07 -5.63
C HIS A 466 0.10 9.03 -6.41
N GLY A 467 0.19 9.06 -7.74
CA GLY A 467 -0.54 10.03 -8.56
C GLY A 467 -0.20 11.49 -8.19
N SER A 468 -1.10 12.41 -8.49
CA SER A 468 -0.93 13.84 -8.20
C SER A 468 -0.88 14.14 -6.71
N ASP A 469 -1.62 13.39 -5.88
CA ASP A 469 -1.59 13.54 -4.43
C ASP A 469 -0.22 13.14 -3.84
N GLY A 470 0.41 12.09 -4.38
CA GLY A 470 1.76 11.72 -4.00
C GLY A 470 2.79 12.83 -4.29
N VAL A 471 2.68 13.51 -5.44
CA VAL A 471 3.53 14.67 -5.74
C VAL A 471 3.28 15.81 -4.76
N ARG A 472 2.03 16.11 -4.44
CA ARG A 472 1.65 17.12 -3.43
C ARG A 472 2.14 16.73 -2.03
N PHE A 473 2.06 15.46 -1.68
CA PHE A 473 2.51 14.97 -0.39
C PHE A 473 4.00 15.20 -0.17
N TYR A 474 4.83 14.97 -1.18
CA TYR A 474 6.29 15.10 -1.10
C TYR A 474 6.83 16.47 -1.50
N THR A 475 5.97 17.46 -1.75
CA THR A 475 6.40 18.82 -2.09
C THR A 475 5.69 19.87 -1.25
N ARG A 476 6.30 21.05 -1.14
CA ARG A 476 5.68 22.25 -0.58
C ARG A 476 5.75 23.40 -1.58
N MET A 477 4.69 24.15 -1.65
CA MET A 477 4.61 25.30 -2.52
C MET A 477 5.29 26.49 -1.86
N LYS A 478 6.07 27.23 -2.65
CA LYS A 478 6.58 28.56 -2.32
C LYS A 478 6.02 29.53 -3.32
N THR A 479 5.32 30.57 -2.88
CA THR A 479 4.83 31.65 -3.72
C THR A 479 5.82 32.81 -3.67
N ILE A 480 6.18 33.34 -4.81
CA ILE A 480 7.11 34.46 -5.00
C ILE A 480 6.34 35.58 -5.67
N THR A 481 6.34 36.76 -5.07
CA THR A 481 5.81 37.98 -5.64
C THR A 481 6.98 38.91 -5.93
N ALA A 482 7.14 39.31 -7.19
CA ALA A 482 8.25 40.12 -7.65
C ALA A 482 7.74 41.43 -8.28
N ARG A 483 8.34 42.53 -7.88
CA ARG A 483 8.11 43.82 -8.53
C ARG A 483 9.29 44.12 -9.46
N TRP A 484 8.99 44.52 -10.69
CA TRP A 484 9.98 44.90 -11.68
C TRP A 484 9.92 46.43 -11.85
N PRO A 485 10.72 47.23 -11.08
CA PRO A 485 10.71 48.67 -11.16
C PRO A 485 11.30 49.14 -12.48
N GLU A 486 10.63 50.09 -13.15
CA GLU A 486 11.21 50.85 -14.25
C GLU A 486 12.29 51.80 -13.70
N MET A 487 13.44 51.89 -14.36
CA MET A 487 14.63 52.66 -13.91
C MET A 487 14.38 54.18 -13.72
N GLN A 488 13.17 54.70 -13.98
CA GLN A 488 12.84 56.12 -13.92
C GLN A 488 11.74 56.50 -12.90
N GLN A 489 11.23 55.57 -12.11
CA GLN A 489 10.24 55.94 -11.08
C GLN A 489 10.88 56.05 -9.70
N GLU A 490 11.00 57.30 -9.18
CA GLU A 490 11.18 57.57 -7.76
C GLU A 490 9.90 57.11 -7.02
N THR A 491 9.90 55.93 -6.51
CA THR A 491 8.80 55.46 -5.65
C THR A 491 9.06 55.88 -4.20
N GLY A 492 8.26 56.82 -3.70
CA GLY A 492 8.16 57.08 -2.26
C GLY A 492 7.74 55.83 -1.50
N ALA A 493 7.87 55.83 -0.19
CA ALA A 493 7.49 54.69 0.66
C ALA A 493 6.01 54.30 0.44
N ALA A 494 5.76 53.08 -0.03
CA ALA A 494 4.40 52.58 -0.22
C ALA A 494 3.97 51.83 1.06
N PHE A 495 2.96 52.39 1.75
CA PHE A 495 2.39 51.81 2.98
C PHE A 495 1.18 50.91 2.71
N SER A 496 0.83 50.69 1.44
CA SER A 496 -0.29 49.85 1.01
C SER A 496 0.22 48.64 0.23
N MET A 497 -0.51 47.51 0.33
CA MET A 497 -0.22 46.34 -0.49
C MET A 497 -0.43 46.64 -1.97
N PRO A 498 0.33 46.03 -2.90
CA PRO A 498 0.09 46.20 -4.34
C PRO A 498 -1.32 45.78 -4.72
N THR A 499 -2.05 46.68 -5.40
CA THR A 499 -3.42 46.46 -5.88
C THR A 499 -3.49 46.75 -7.38
N LEU A 500 -4.68 46.50 -7.99
CA LEU A 500 -4.93 46.70 -9.42
C LEU A 500 -5.13 48.15 -9.85
N GLY A 501 -5.21 49.07 -8.90
CA GLY A 501 -5.48 50.48 -9.24
C GLY A 501 -4.62 51.46 -8.53
#